data_a73973e1595bab732db2677bb33012cb
#
_entry.id   a73973e1595bab732db2677bb33012cb
#
_cell.length_a   1.000
_cell.length_b   1.000
_cell.length_c   1.000
_cell.angle_alpha   90.00
_cell.angle_beta   90.00
_cell.angle_gamma   90.00
#
_symmetry.space_group_name_H-M   'P 1'
#
loop_
_entity.id
_entity.type
_entity.pdbx_description
1 polymer ?
#
loop_
_entity_poly.entity_id
_entity_poly.type
_entity_poly.pdbx_seq_one_letter_code
_entity_poly.pdbx_strand_id
1 'polypeptide(L)'
;APHCRYSRRREGPRRIAFVSRFLFDHSIGRLCLGLFRRLAAHGDCEVICFETAPVPDDEVRGEIAKLVSHVETLPADIFSAREVIGAAKPDVVFYPEIGMDPLAYFLAFARLAPIQAVSYGHPVTSGIPNIDYFLSCAAAEPAIDSDAGGAYSERLVPLGGLPFSYVRPTAPEPLGTR
;
A
#
# COMPACT_ATOMS: atom_id res chain seq x y z
N ALA A 1 -8.88 20.62 -6.90
CA ALA A 1 -9.97 20.38 -5.95
C ALA A 1 -9.69 19.09 -5.19
N PRO A 2 -9.96 19.01 -3.89
CA PRO A 2 -9.75 17.78 -3.16
C PRO A 2 -10.73 16.72 -3.65
N HIS A 3 -10.23 15.57 -4.07
CA HIS A 3 -11.05 14.43 -4.49
C HIS A 3 -11.71 13.75 -3.28
N CYS A 4 -11.19 13.96 -2.08
CA CYS A 4 -11.79 13.54 -0.82
C CYS A 4 -12.67 14.67 -0.26
N ARG A 5 -13.98 14.63 -0.54
CA ARG A 5 -14.96 15.61 -0.03
C ARG A 5 -15.97 15.02 0.94
N TYR A 6 -15.76 13.79 1.40
CA TYR A 6 -16.68 13.17 2.32
C TYR A 6 -16.39 13.61 3.77
N SER A 7 -17.26 14.50 4.27
CA SER A 7 -17.18 15.02 5.63
C SER A 7 -17.73 14.04 6.69
N ARG A 8 -18.40 12.98 6.28
CA ARG A 8 -18.97 11.97 7.17
C ARG A 8 -18.32 10.61 6.90
N ARG A 9 -18.00 9.91 7.99
CA ARG A 9 -17.59 8.52 7.93
C ARG A 9 -18.65 7.69 7.23
N ARG A 10 -18.23 6.85 6.30
CA ARG A 10 -19.08 5.87 5.65
C ARG A 10 -19.58 4.86 6.71
N GLU A 11 -20.84 4.46 6.66
CA GLU A 11 -21.32 3.34 7.44
C GLU A 11 -20.80 2.02 6.85
N GLY A 12 -20.50 1.05 7.71
CA GLY A 12 -19.96 -0.26 7.32
C GLY A 12 -18.45 -0.41 7.54
N PRO A 13 -17.84 -1.47 6.98
CA PRO A 13 -16.42 -1.77 7.16
C PRO A 13 -15.54 -0.66 6.59
N ARG A 14 -14.34 -0.49 7.18
CA ARG A 14 -13.37 0.49 6.70
C ARG A 14 -12.88 0.11 5.32
N ARG A 15 -12.87 1.05 4.41
CA ARG A 15 -12.36 0.84 3.06
C ARG A 15 -10.91 1.27 2.96
N ILE A 16 -10.03 0.32 2.67
CA ILE A 16 -8.60 0.54 2.49
C ILE A 16 -8.27 0.32 1.02
N ALA A 17 -7.79 1.37 0.35
CA ALA A 17 -7.33 1.30 -1.03
C ALA A 17 -5.81 1.16 -1.05
N PHE A 18 -5.31 0.09 -1.63
CA PHE A 18 -3.90 -0.07 -1.97
C PHE A 18 -3.67 0.46 -3.38
N VAL A 19 -2.70 1.34 -3.55
CA VAL A 19 -2.30 1.89 -4.85
C VAL A 19 -0.87 1.47 -5.11
N SER A 20 -0.68 0.58 -6.08
CA SER A 20 0.63 0.00 -6.38
C SER A 20 0.72 -0.50 -7.82
N ARG A 21 1.93 -0.47 -8.38
CA ARG A 21 2.25 -1.16 -9.64
C ARG A 21 2.64 -2.62 -9.43
N PHE A 22 2.99 -3.04 -8.23
CA PHE A 22 3.79 -4.23 -7.99
C PHE A 22 3.03 -5.32 -7.20
N LEU A 23 1.69 -5.35 -7.29
CA LEU A 23 0.84 -6.36 -6.63
C LEU A 23 0.76 -7.66 -7.45
N PHE A 24 1.90 -8.20 -7.85
CA PHE A 24 2.09 -9.45 -8.59
C PHE A 24 3.34 -10.16 -8.07
N ASP A 25 3.89 -11.14 -8.80
CA ASP A 25 5.12 -11.86 -8.39
C ASP A 25 6.37 -10.97 -8.42
N HIS A 26 6.34 -9.98 -7.58
CA HIS A 26 7.37 -9.00 -7.28
C HIS A 26 7.60 -8.97 -5.77
N SER A 27 8.73 -8.45 -5.29
CA SER A 27 9.03 -8.33 -3.86
C SER A 27 7.89 -7.65 -3.08
N ILE A 28 7.33 -6.57 -3.59
CA ILE A 28 6.21 -5.84 -2.96
C ILE A 28 4.94 -6.70 -2.88
N GLY A 29 4.55 -7.36 -3.96
CA GLY A 29 3.37 -8.25 -3.96
C GLY A 29 3.52 -9.39 -2.95
N ARG A 30 4.68 -10.05 -2.93
CA ARG A 30 4.99 -11.11 -1.95
C ARG A 30 4.98 -10.61 -0.51
N LEU A 31 5.50 -9.40 -0.24
CA LEU A 31 5.49 -8.78 1.08
C LEU A 31 4.08 -8.40 1.54
N CYS A 32 3.27 -7.86 0.63
CA CYS A 32 1.90 -7.44 0.92
C CYS A 32 0.94 -8.62 1.08
N LEU A 33 1.24 -9.80 0.50
CA LEU A 33 0.34 -10.95 0.52
C LEU A 33 -0.07 -11.37 1.94
N GLY A 34 0.88 -11.39 2.87
CA GLY A 34 0.59 -11.69 4.27
C GLY A 34 -0.28 -10.62 4.95
N LEU A 35 -0.14 -9.36 4.57
CA LEU A 35 -1.01 -8.28 5.04
C LEU A 35 -2.44 -8.45 4.51
N PHE A 36 -2.61 -8.75 3.22
CA PHE A 36 -3.92 -9.03 2.63
C PHE A 36 -4.63 -10.20 3.30
N ARG A 37 -3.91 -11.30 3.56
CA ARG A 37 -4.47 -12.45 4.30
C ARG A 37 -4.96 -12.06 5.69
N ARG A 38 -4.21 -11.22 6.41
CA ARG A 38 -4.60 -10.73 7.75
C ARG A 38 -5.81 -9.80 7.71
N LEU A 39 -5.85 -8.87 6.75
CA LEU A 39 -6.98 -7.96 6.58
C LEU A 39 -8.26 -8.73 6.20
N ALA A 40 -8.16 -9.71 5.30
CA ALA A 40 -9.28 -10.58 4.92
C ALA A 40 -9.79 -11.43 6.12
N ALA A 41 -8.87 -11.98 6.92
CA ALA A 41 -9.24 -12.77 8.11
C ALA A 41 -9.86 -11.93 9.24
N HIS A 42 -9.50 -10.65 9.35
CA HIS A 42 -10.04 -9.75 10.37
C HIS A 42 -11.49 -9.35 10.09
N GLY A 43 -11.87 -9.25 8.82
CA GLY A 43 -13.25 -9.02 8.39
C GLY A 43 -13.82 -7.60 8.59
N ASP A 44 -13.13 -6.71 9.30
CA ASP A 44 -13.60 -5.34 9.59
C ASP A 44 -13.24 -4.33 8.50
N CYS A 45 -12.54 -4.78 7.44
CA CYS A 45 -12.05 -3.95 6.36
C CYS A 45 -12.52 -4.47 5.00
N GLU A 46 -12.90 -3.56 4.14
CA GLU A 46 -13.04 -3.77 2.70
C GLU A 46 -11.75 -3.31 2.03
N VAL A 47 -11.06 -4.21 1.35
CA VAL A 47 -9.80 -3.90 0.68
C VAL A 47 -10.00 -3.79 -0.82
N ILE A 48 -9.52 -2.71 -1.41
CA ILE A 48 -9.50 -2.47 -2.86
C ILE A 48 -8.05 -2.31 -3.29
N CYS A 49 -7.68 -2.94 -4.41
CA CYS A 49 -6.37 -2.75 -5.03
C CYS A 49 -6.53 -1.96 -6.34
N PHE A 50 -5.81 -0.87 -6.46
CA PHE A 50 -5.65 -0.09 -7.67
C PHE A 50 -4.25 -0.32 -8.25
N GLU A 51 -4.19 -0.98 -9.40
CA GLU A 51 -2.96 -1.20 -10.15
C GLU A 51 -2.69 0.02 -11.04
N THR A 52 -1.53 0.65 -10.92
CA THR A 52 -1.21 1.88 -11.69
C THR A 52 -0.88 1.62 -13.16
N ALA A 53 -0.74 0.37 -13.56
CA ALA A 53 -0.60 -0.09 -14.95
C ALA A 53 -1.01 -1.56 -15.04
N PRO A 54 -1.26 -2.09 -16.25
CA PRO A 54 -1.41 -3.52 -16.44
C PRO A 54 -0.21 -4.30 -15.89
N VAL A 55 -0.49 -5.36 -15.14
CA VAL A 55 0.51 -6.19 -14.48
C VAL A 55 0.40 -7.64 -14.97
N PRO A 56 1.45 -8.47 -14.81
CA PRO A 56 1.38 -9.89 -15.12
C PRO A 56 0.26 -10.60 -14.36
N ASP A 57 -0.42 -11.53 -15.03
CA ASP A 57 -1.41 -12.41 -14.40
C ASP A 57 -0.68 -13.66 -13.90
N ASP A 58 -0.15 -13.60 -12.69
CA ASP A 58 0.62 -14.66 -12.05
C ASP A 58 -0.07 -15.18 -10.78
N GLU A 59 0.54 -16.18 -10.16
CA GLU A 59 0.00 -16.83 -8.96
C GLU A 59 -0.20 -15.86 -7.80
N VAL A 60 0.77 -14.97 -7.56
CA VAL A 60 0.72 -13.98 -6.45
C VAL A 60 -0.42 -13.00 -6.67
N ARG A 61 -0.56 -12.46 -7.89
CA ARG A 61 -1.68 -11.58 -8.24
C ARG A 61 -3.03 -12.29 -8.10
N GLY A 62 -3.11 -13.52 -8.60
CA GLY A 62 -4.33 -14.34 -8.48
C GLY A 62 -4.70 -14.64 -7.03
N GLU A 63 -3.72 -14.81 -6.15
CA GLU A 63 -3.96 -14.98 -4.71
C GLU A 63 -4.42 -13.68 -4.05
N ILE A 64 -3.79 -12.54 -4.35
CA ILE A 64 -4.22 -11.22 -3.87
C ILE A 64 -5.66 -10.95 -4.29
N ALA A 65 -6.01 -11.20 -5.55
CA ALA A 65 -7.36 -10.96 -6.08
C ALA A 65 -8.46 -11.76 -5.35
N LYS A 66 -8.13 -12.92 -4.78
CA LYS A 66 -9.06 -13.73 -3.98
C LYS A 66 -9.27 -13.18 -2.56
N LEU A 67 -8.33 -12.38 -2.05
CA LEU A 67 -8.31 -11.87 -0.68
C LEU A 67 -8.90 -10.46 -0.55
N VAL A 68 -9.05 -9.74 -1.67
CA VAL A 68 -9.53 -8.36 -1.69
C VAL A 68 -10.91 -8.27 -2.33
N SER A 69 -11.63 -7.20 -2.03
CA SER A 69 -13.00 -7.00 -2.55
C SER A 69 -13.02 -6.63 -4.03
N HIS A 70 -11.97 -5.97 -4.51
CA HIS A 70 -11.89 -5.50 -5.89
C HIS A 70 -10.44 -5.23 -6.29
N VAL A 71 -10.11 -5.52 -7.55
CA VAL A 71 -8.86 -5.14 -8.20
C VAL A 71 -9.20 -4.39 -9.49
N GLU A 72 -8.63 -3.21 -9.67
CA GLU A 72 -8.88 -2.37 -10.83
C GLU A 72 -7.58 -1.75 -11.35
N THR A 73 -7.34 -1.83 -12.65
CA THR A 73 -6.25 -1.12 -13.30
C THR A 73 -6.65 0.33 -13.59
N LEU A 74 -5.90 1.27 -13.06
CA LEU A 74 -6.16 2.69 -13.22
C LEU A 74 -5.88 3.16 -14.66
N PRO A 75 -6.63 4.16 -15.15
CA PRO A 75 -6.24 4.89 -16.34
C PRO A 75 -4.84 5.51 -16.20
N ALA A 76 -4.09 5.57 -17.31
CA ALA A 76 -2.76 6.19 -17.32
C ALA A 76 -2.81 7.71 -17.11
N ASP A 77 -3.95 8.34 -17.44
CA ASP A 77 -4.19 9.75 -17.16
C ASP A 77 -4.45 9.99 -15.67
N ILE A 78 -3.65 10.86 -15.07
CA ILE A 78 -3.69 11.15 -13.63
C ILE A 78 -5.03 11.72 -13.16
N PHE A 79 -5.73 12.49 -13.97
CA PHE A 79 -7.02 13.08 -13.59
C PHE A 79 -8.09 12.00 -13.52
N SER A 80 -8.16 11.17 -14.54
CA SER A 80 -9.08 10.02 -14.58
C SER A 80 -8.78 9.01 -13.46
N ALA A 81 -7.50 8.73 -13.20
CA ALA A 81 -7.09 7.85 -12.09
C ALA A 81 -7.53 8.40 -10.72
N ARG A 82 -7.41 9.71 -10.49
CA ARG A 82 -7.91 10.37 -9.26
C ARG A 82 -9.42 10.25 -9.12
N GLU A 83 -10.17 10.38 -10.21
CA GLU A 83 -11.62 10.24 -10.21
C GLU A 83 -12.04 8.81 -9.85
N VAL A 84 -11.39 7.80 -10.42
CA VAL A 84 -11.62 6.38 -10.12
C VAL A 84 -11.41 6.10 -8.62
N ILE A 85 -10.25 6.49 -8.08
CA ILE A 85 -9.96 6.29 -6.64
C ILE A 85 -10.96 7.07 -5.78
N GLY A 86 -11.25 8.32 -6.13
CA GLY A 86 -12.19 9.18 -5.41
C GLY A 86 -13.61 8.63 -5.41
N ALA A 87 -14.06 8.02 -6.52
CA ALA A 87 -15.38 7.38 -6.63
C ALA A 87 -15.53 6.18 -5.71
N ALA A 88 -14.44 5.45 -5.45
CA ALA A 88 -14.42 4.35 -4.49
C ALA A 88 -14.57 4.80 -3.02
N LYS A 89 -14.36 6.09 -2.72
CA LYS A 89 -14.45 6.69 -1.38
C LYS A 89 -13.71 5.90 -0.30
N PRO A 90 -12.39 5.69 -0.44
CA PRO A 90 -11.61 4.98 0.56
C PRO A 90 -11.49 5.79 1.86
N ASP A 91 -11.52 5.13 3.01
CA ASP A 91 -11.19 5.75 4.31
C ASP A 91 -9.67 5.94 4.45
N VAL A 92 -8.91 5.03 3.85
CA VAL A 92 -7.44 5.05 3.83
C VAL A 92 -6.96 4.75 2.41
N VAL A 93 -5.99 5.51 1.92
CA VAL A 93 -5.16 5.13 0.78
C VAL A 93 -3.78 4.75 1.31
N PHE A 94 -3.33 3.57 0.93
CA PHE A 94 -2.04 3.03 1.31
C PHE A 94 -1.17 2.78 0.07
N TYR A 95 0.03 3.35 0.09
CA TYR A 95 1.04 3.20 -0.95
C TYR A 95 2.19 2.35 -0.38
N PRO A 96 2.28 1.06 -0.71
CA PRO A 96 3.33 0.18 -0.16
C PRO A 96 4.75 0.63 -0.50
N GLU A 97 4.95 1.18 -1.71
CA GLU A 97 6.26 1.47 -2.29
C GLU A 97 6.29 2.83 -3.01
N ILE A 98 5.85 3.88 -2.35
CA ILE A 98 5.83 5.23 -2.95
C ILE A 98 7.24 5.61 -3.47
N GLY A 99 7.29 6.19 -4.67
CA GLY A 99 8.53 6.61 -5.32
C GLY A 99 9.09 5.61 -6.35
N MET A 100 8.60 4.37 -6.38
CA MET A 100 9.02 3.36 -7.38
C MET A 100 8.19 3.44 -8.68
N ASP A 101 7.01 4.03 -8.65
CA ASP A 101 6.13 4.22 -9.81
C ASP A 101 5.71 5.68 -9.93
N PRO A 102 5.90 6.33 -11.11
CA PRO A 102 5.56 7.74 -11.29
C PRO A 102 4.09 8.04 -11.09
N LEU A 103 3.17 7.17 -11.56
CA LEU A 103 1.74 7.45 -11.43
C LEU A 103 1.32 7.39 -9.95
N ALA A 104 1.73 6.38 -9.19
CA ALA A 104 1.49 6.30 -7.75
C ALA A 104 2.05 7.53 -7.03
N TYR A 105 3.29 7.94 -7.37
CA TYR A 105 3.94 9.09 -6.78
C TYR A 105 3.13 10.38 -6.98
N PHE A 106 2.72 10.68 -8.22
CA PHE A 106 1.97 11.91 -8.51
C PHE A 106 0.50 11.84 -8.03
N LEU A 107 -0.09 10.66 -7.92
CA LEU A 107 -1.42 10.49 -7.30
C LEU A 107 -1.40 10.91 -5.83
N ALA A 108 -0.35 10.61 -5.11
CA ALA A 108 -0.21 10.91 -3.69
C ALA A 108 -0.18 12.42 -3.35
N PHE A 109 0.12 13.29 -4.32
CA PHE A 109 -0.03 14.75 -4.15
C PHE A 109 -1.49 15.21 -4.11
N ALA A 110 -2.45 14.37 -4.48
CA ALA A 110 -3.86 14.67 -4.28
C ALA A 110 -4.33 14.09 -2.94
N ARG A 111 -5.31 14.75 -2.28
CA ARG A 111 -5.99 14.17 -1.13
C ARG A 111 -7.09 13.24 -1.66
N LEU A 112 -6.81 11.93 -1.69
CA LEU A 112 -7.70 10.89 -2.24
C LEU A 112 -8.50 10.18 -1.14
N ALA A 113 -8.05 10.27 0.11
CA ALA A 113 -8.72 9.75 1.29
C ALA A 113 -8.50 10.66 2.51
N PRO A 114 -9.31 10.52 3.58
CA PRO A 114 -9.06 11.19 4.86
C PRO A 114 -7.69 10.87 5.44
N ILE A 115 -7.20 9.64 5.22
CA ILE A 115 -5.88 9.17 5.66
C ILE A 115 -5.13 8.64 4.45
N GLN A 116 -3.89 9.09 4.29
CA GLN A 116 -2.95 8.55 3.31
C GLN A 116 -1.68 8.11 4.02
N ALA A 117 -1.23 6.89 3.73
CA ALA A 117 -0.09 6.31 4.41
C ALA A 117 0.84 5.60 3.43
N VAL A 118 2.10 5.54 3.80
CA VAL A 118 3.17 4.82 3.09
C VAL A 118 3.89 3.86 4.01
N SER A 119 4.69 2.98 3.47
CA SER A 119 5.58 2.09 4.22
C SER A 119 6.91 1.89 3.48
N TYR A 120 7.81 1.15 4.09
CA TYR A 120 9.19 0.96 3.64
C TYR A 120 9.37 -0.03 2.46
N GLY A 121 8.36 -0.25 1.64
CA GLY A 121 8.59 -0.84 0.30
C GLY A 121 9.55 0.01 -0.52
N HIS A 122 9.57 1.32 -0.24
CA HIS A 122 10.63 2.25 -0.60
C HIS A 122 11.09 2.96 0.69
N PRO A 123 12.30 2.66 1.22
CA PRO A 123 12.67 2.96 2.62
C PRO A 123 13.15 4.40 2.84
N VAL A 124 12.51 5.38 2.23
CA VAL A 124 12.77 6.81 2.45
C VAL A 124 11.47 7.56 2.64
N THR A 125 11.52 8.70 3.35
CA THR A 125 10.39 9.61 3.44
C THR A 125 9.90 10.02 2.06
N SER A 126 8.58 10.15 1.89
CA SER A 126 8.01 10.52 0.59
C SER A 126 8.23 11.99 0.23
N GLY A 127 8.34 12.86 1.22
CA GLY A 127 8.37 14.31 1.01
C GLY A 127 7.05 14.89 0.51
N ILE A 128 5.95 14.12 0.53
CA ILE A 128 4.67 14.51 -0.04
C ILE A 128 3.74 15.06 1.04
N PRO A 129 3.30 16.34 0.95
CA PRO A 129 2.51 16.99 1.99
C PRO A 129 1.16 16.33 2.32
N ASN A 130 0.63 15.50 1.40
CA ASN A 130 -0.65 14.82 1.56
C ASN A 130 -0.51 13.38 2.07
N ILE A 131 0.69 12.92 2.39
CA ILE A 131 0.90 11.67 3.10
C ILE A 131 0.96 11.98 4.61
N ASP A 132 0.07 11.33 5.37
CA ASP A 132 -0.09 11.59 6.80
C ASP A 132 0.84 10.73 7.66
N TYR A 133 1.04 9.46 7.26
CA TYR A 133 1.75 8.47 8.07
C TYR A 133 2.76 7.66 7.28
N PHE A 134 3.90 7.42 7.92
CA PHE A 134 4.87 6.40 7.50
C PHE A 134 4.79 5.21 8.48
N LEU A 135 4.39 4.04 7.97
CA LEU A 135 4.30 2.82 8.77
C LEU A 135 5.64 2.10 8.74
N SER A 136 6.31 2.02 9.88
CA SER A 136 7.60 1.36 10.03
C SER A 136 7.58 0.29 11.12
N CYS A 137 8.72 -0.33 11.39
CA CYS A 137 8.93 -1.30 12.44
C CYS A 137 9.72 -0.66 13.57
N ALA A 138 9.24 -0.78 14.81
CA ALA A 138 9.93 -0.22 15.98
C ALA A 138 11.38 -0.72 16.14
N ALA A 139 11.66 -1.95 15.69
CA ALA A 139 13.01 -2.50 15.75
C ALA A 139 13.96 -1.92 14.69
N ALA A 140 13.43 -1.31 13.62
CA ALA A 140 14.23 -0.70 12.56
C ALA A 140 14.43 0.81 12.77
N GLU A 141 13.65 1.42 13.68
CA GLU A 141 13.74 2.82 13.97
C GLU A 141 14.72 3.08 15.14
N PRO A 142 15.52 4.15 15.07
CA PRO A 142 16.31 4.57 16.22
C PRO A 142 15.40 4.96 17.38
N ALA A 143 15.92 4.91 18.61
CA ALA A 143 15.15 5.28 19.79
C ALA A 143 14.51 6.66 19.60
N ILE A 144 13.23 6.78 19.96
CA ILE A 144 12.37 7.96 19.72
C ILE A 144 12.97 9.26 20.34
N ASP A 145 13.88 9.13 21.30
CA ASP A 145 14.60 10.26 21.92
C ASP A 145 15.82 10.76 21.11
N SER A 146 16.19 10.08 20.04
CA SER A 146 17.16 10.61 19.10
C SER A 146 16.46 11.54 18.11
N ASP A 147 17.15 12.59 17.67
CA ASP A 147 16.73 13.64 16.70
C ASP A 147 16.15 13.10 15.36
N ALA A 148 15.76 11.83 15.32
CA ALA A 148 15.18 11.10 14.19
C ALA A 148 13.80 11.65 13.77
N GLY A 149 13.15 12.51 14.57
CA GLY A 149 11.93 13.21 14.20
C GLY A 149 12.04 14.10 12.97
N GLY A 150 13.27 14.39 12.52
CA GLY A 150 13.54 15.15 11.29
C GLY A 150 13.76 14.32 10.03
N ALA A 151 13.80 12.98 10.14
CA ALA A 151 14.07 12.11 8.99
C ALA A 151 12.83 11.84 8.10
N TYR A 152 11.64 12.03 8.65
CA TYR A 152 10.36 11.78 7.95
C TYR A 152 9.56 13.07 7.81
N SER A 153 8.99 13.31 6.64
CA SER A 153 8.00 14.38 6.44
C SER A 153 6.62 13.97 6.95
N GLU A 154 6.37 12.68 7.07
CA GLU A 154 5.17 12.06 7.59
C GLU A 154 5.27 11.83 9.11
N ARG A 155 4.12 11.62 9.73
CA ARG A 155 4.12 11.12 11.11
C ARG A 155 4.53 9.65 11.12
N LEU A 156 5.67 9.36 11.75
CA LEU A 156 6.16 7.99 11.92
C LEU A 156 5.25 7.19 12.86
N VAL A 157 4.85 5.99 12.42
CA VAL A 157 4.10 5.01 13.21
C VAL A 157 4.93 3.74 13.31
N PRO A 158 5.72 3.57 14.39
CA PRO A 158 6.51 2.37 14.62
C PRO A 158 5.61 1.24 15.12
N LEU A 159 5.42 0.22 14.28
CA LEU A 159 4.66 -0.98 14.63
C LEU A 159 5.52 -1.92 15.49
N GLY A 160 4.89 -2.66 16.40
CA GLY A 160 5.58 -3.64 17.26
C GLY A 160 6.12 -4.86 16.52
N GLY A 161 5.80 -5.03 15.25
CA GLY A 161 6.28 -6.08 14.35
C GLY A 161 6.49 -5.54 12.96
N LEU A 162 6.98 -6.39 12.05
CA LEU A 162 7.14 -6.02 10.65
C LEU A 162 5.77 -5.72 10.03
N PRO A 163 5.58 -4.59 9.31
CA PRO A 163 4.34 -4.28 8.60
C PRO A 163 4.08 -5.22 7.41
N PHE A 164 5.07 -6.02 7.04
CA PHE A 164 5.01 -7.00 5.98
C PHE A 164 5.26 -8.42 6.51
N SER A 165 4.76 -9.40 5.79
CA SER A 165 4.91 -10.80 6.12
C SER A 165 5.70 -11.51 5.03
N TYR A 166 6.81 -12.10 5.40
CA TYR A 166 7.62 -12.91 4.49
C TYR A 166 7.11 -14.34 4.48
N VAL A 167 6.83 -14.86 3.29
CA VAL A 167 6.59 -16.29 3.09
C VAL A 167 7.92 -16.93 2.72
N ARG A 168 8.28 -18.00 3.43
CA ARG A 168 9.50 -18.74 3.10
C ARG A 168 9.39 -19.31 1.68
N PRO A 169 10.33 -18.99 0.77
CA PRO A 169 10.30 -19.57 -0.57
C PRO A 169 10.48 -21.08 -0.52
N THR A 170 9.79 -21.78 -1.41
CA THR A 170 10.03 -23.23 -1.62
C THR A 170 11.49 -23.39 -2.05
N ALA A 171 12.22 -24.24 -1.36
CA ALA A 171 13.60 -24.52 -1.76
C ALA A 171 13.61 -25.07 -3.20
N PRO A 172 14.47 -24.53 -4.08
CA PRO A 172 14.65 -25.14 -5.40
C PRO A 172 15.12 -26.60 -5.23
N GLU A 173 14.67 -27.48 -6.13
CA GLU A 173 15.22 -28.84 -6.14
C GLU A 173 16.75 -28.78 -6.23
N PRO A 174 17.47 -29.65 -5.49
CA PRO A 174 18.91 -29.71 -5.59
C PRO A 174 19.30 -29.92 -7.05
N LEU A 175 20.13 -29.03 -7.60
CA LEU A 175 20.74 -29.25 -8.90
C LEU A 175 21.46 -30.61 -8.82
N GLY A 176 20.98 -31.59 -9.58
CA GLY A 176 21.62 -32.89 -9.64
C GLY A 176 23.11 -32.73 -9.92
N THR A 177 23.95 -33.29 -9.08
CA THR A 177 25.39 -33.39 -9.29
C THR A 177 25.62 -34.04 -10.65
N ARG A 178 26.20 -33.26 -11.58
CA ARG A 178 26.75 -33.80 -12.82
C ARG A 178 28.01 -34.59 -12.53
#